data_b288e01fa47a93214e0e4cfa4813102f
#
_entry.id   b288e01fa47a93214e0e4cfa4813102f
#
_cell.length_a   1.000
_cell.length_b   1.000
_cell.length_c   1.000
_cell.angle_alpha   90.00
_cell.angle_beta   90.00
_cell.angle_gamma   90.00
#
_symmetry.space_group_name_H-M   'P 1'
#
loop_
_entity.id
_entity.type
_entity.pdbx_description
1 polymer ?
#
loop_
_entity_poly.entity_id
_entity_poly.type
_entity_poly.pdbx_seq_one_letter_code
_entity_poly.pdbx_strand_id
1 'polypeptide(L)'
;SLGNSDRIKPYDEWMCWRTEESYIWYKQLIKSQKFQQKVKERWVVIYPYLQNVVNTIEGYRKPLRDSFAEDSRMWPTTKVDIQAHKSGFDDWSGDENINDWDDLIDNFKTVYEARLAGMNTLITSGRFTE
;
A
#
# COMPACT_ATOMS: atom_id res chain seq x y z
N SER A 1 5.16 3.62 0.83
CA SER A 1 5.21 2.22 1.26
C SER A 1 3.85 1.57 1.07
N LEU A 2 3.77 0.61 0.15
CA LEU A 2 2.57 -0.23 -0.05
C LEU A 2 2.69 -1.55 0.75
N GLY A 3 3.64 -1.61 1.69
CA GLY A 3 3.86 -2.76 2.53
C GLY A 3 2.70 -3.00 3.51
N ASN A 4 2.62 -4.21 4.01
CA ASN A 4 1.64 -4.63 5.01
C ASN A 4 2.03 -4.11 6.41
N SER A 5 2.31 -2.81 6.51
CA SER A 5 2.69 -2.15 7.74
C SER A 5 1.46 -1.66 8.49
N ASP A 6 1.44 -1.79 9.80
CA ASP A 6 0.39 -1.21 10.64
C ASP A 6 0.31 0.31 10.52
N ARG A 7 1.36 0.94 9.99
CA ARG A 7 1.36 2.37 9.64
C ARG A 7 0.38 2.75 8.55
N ILE A 8 -0.04 1.82 7.72
CA ILE A 8 -1.04 2.06 6.66
C ILE A 8 -2.43 1.54 7.03
N LYS A 9 -2.58 0.91 8.19
CA LYS A 9 -3.86 0.49 8.77
C LYS A 9 -4.29 1.48 9.86
N PRO A 10 -5.57 1.79 9.96
CA PRO A 10 -6.65 1.42 9.06
C PRO A 10 -6.50 2.05 7.67
N TYR A 11 -6.94 1.36 6.63
CA TYR A 11 -6.77 1.78 5.23
C TYR A 11 -7.61 3.00 4.84
N ASP A 12 -8.55 3.40 5.66
CA ASP A 12 -9.47 4.53 5.49
C ASP A 12 -9.06 5.76 6.33
N GLU A 13 -7.77 5.93 6.56
CA GLU A 13 -7.21 7.13 7.20
C GLU A 13 -6.13 7.78 6.35
N TRP A 14 -6.03 9.10 6.46
CA TRP A 14 -4.93 9.84 5.87
C TRP A 14 -3.65 9.63 6.69
N MET A 15 -2.56 9.30 6.04
CA MET A 15 -1.26 9.13 6.70
C MET A 15 -0.85 10.36 7.54
N CYS A 16 -1.19 11.56 7.07
CA CYS A 16 -0.86 12.80 7.77
C CYS A 16 -1.61 13.01 9.09
N TRP A 17 -2.66 12.22 9.37
CA TRP A 17 -3.33 12.29 10.67
C TRP A 17 -2.53 11.60 11.79
N ARG A 18 -1.76 10.58 11.45
CA ARG A 18 -1.09 9.70 12.42
C ARG A 18 0.22 10.21 12.97
N THR A 19 0.89 11.11 12.24
CA THR A 19 2.24 11.55 12.59
C THR A 19 2.24 13.04 12.89
N GLU A 20 2.69 13.40 14.10
CA GLU A 20 2.62 14.78 14.56
C GLU A 20 3.68 15.66 13.88
N GLU A 21 4.86 15.15 13.58
CA GLU A 21 5.99 15.97 13.14
C GLU A 21 6.31 15.88 11.64
N SER A 22 6.18 14.71 11.04
CA SER A 22 6.71 14.48 9.69
C SER A 22 5.85 15.01 8.54
N TYR A 23 4.59 15.39 8.80
CA TYR A 23 3.62 15.75 7.75
C TYR A 23 2.91 17.10 8.00
N ILE A 24 3.56 18.01 8.69
CA ILE A 24 2.99 19.33 9.06
C ILE A 24 2.40 20.04 7.84
N TRP A 25 3.10 20.06 6.71
CA TRP A 25 2.64 20.69 5.48
C TRP A 25 1.36 20.04 4.93
N TYR A 26 1.30 18.73 4.92
CA TYR A 26 0.11 18.01 4.45
C TYR A 26 -1.06 18.21 5.40
N LYS A 27 -0.85 18.25 6.71
CA LYS A 27 -1.88 18.56 7.70
C LYS A 27 -2.51 19.95 7.48
N GLN A 28 -1.71 20.92 7.05
CA GLN A 28 -2.23 22.25 6.75
C GLN A 28 -2.92 22.31 5.37
N LEU A 29 -2.29 21.70 4.35
CA LEU A 29 -2.87 21.65 3.01
C LEU A 29 -4.24 20.96 2.99
N ILE A 30 -4.38 19.84 3.71
CA ILE A 30 -5.61 19.04 3.71
C ILE A 30 -6.79 19.79 4.34
N LYS A 31 -6.55 20.84 5.15
CA LYS A 31 -7.58 21.74 5.69
C LYS A 31 -8.10 22.74 4.66
N SER A 32 -7.35 22.99 3.60
CA SER A 32 -7.73 23.94 2.55
C SER A 32 -8.83 23.35 1.66
N GLN A 33 -9.99 23.99 1.61
CA GLN A 33 -11.09 23.59 0.72
C GLN A 33 -10.68 23.56 -0.75
N LYS A 34 -9.86 24.53 -1.18
CA LYS A 34 -9.33 24.55 -2.55
C LYS A 34 -8.44 23.34 -2.86
N PHE A 35 -7.63 22.93 -1.90
CA PHE A 35 -6.81 21.71 -2.03
C PHE A 35 -7.67 20.45 -2.05
N GLN A 36 -8.64 20.33 -1.14
CA GLN A 36 -9.59 19.22 -1.10
C GLN A 36 -10.34 19.07 -2.43
N GLN A 37 -10.81 20.19 -3.00
CA GLN A 37 -11.49 20.19 -4.29
C GLN A 37 -10.56 19.68 -5.41
N LYS A 38 -9.31 20.11 -5.46
CA LYS A 38 -8.32 19.63 -6.43
C LYS A 38 -8.02 18.14 -6.26
N VAL A 39 -7.96 17.66 -5.03
CA VAL A 39 -7.80 16.23 -4.76
C VAL A 39 -8.98 15.42 -5.33
N LYS A 40 -10.23 15.86 -5.08
CA LYS A 40 -11.44 15.22 -5.61
C LYS A 40 -11.45 15.20 -7.14
N GLU A 41 -11.19 16.33 -7.78
CA GLU A 41 -11.14 16.44 -9.24
C GLU A 41 -10.10 15.49 -9.84
N ARG A 42 -8.92 15.45 -9.25
CA ARG A 42 -7.84 14.58 -9.70
C ARG A 42 -8.14 13.11 -9.46
N TRP A 43 -8.77 12.80 -8.33
CA TRP A 43 -9.13 11.43 -7.96
C TRP A 43 -10.05 10.78 -8.99
N VAL A 44 -11.09 11.48 -9.42
CA VAL A 44 -12.01 10.97 -10.45
C VAL A 44 -11.27 10.56 -11.73
N VAL A 45 -10.23 11.31 -12.10
CA VAL A 45 -9.43 11.03 -13.29
C VAL A 45 -8.50 9.82 -13.10
N ILE A 46 -7.83 9.73 -11.94
CA ILE A 46 -6.79 8.71 -11.74
C ILE A 46 -7.33 7.38 -11.20
N TYR A 47 -8.46 7.38 -10.51
CA TYR A 47 -8.99 6.19 -9.83
C TYR A 47 -9.16 4.97 -10.75
N PRO A 48 -9.72 5.10 -11.97
CA PRO A 48 -9.83 3.97 -12.89
C PRO A 48 -8.46 3.35 -13.27
N TYR A 49 -7.43 4.19 -13.43
CA TYR A 49 -6.07 3.73 -13.70
C TYR A 49 -5.48 2.99 -12.51
N LEU A 50 -5.72 3.50 -11.29
CA LEU A 50 -5.27 2.85 -10.06
C LEU A 50 -5.95 1.49 -9.86
N GLN A 51 -7.24 1.36 -10.19
CA GLN A 51 -7.93 0.08 -10.17
C GLN A 51 -7.29 -0.94 -11.12
N ASN A 52 -6.80 -0.49 -12.27
CA ASN A 52 -6.17 -1.37 -13.25
C ASN A 52 -4.75 -1.83 -12.86
N VAL A 53 -4.12 -1.23 -11.86
CA VAL A 53 -2.78 -1.63 -11.37
C VAL A 53 -2.76 -3.10 -10.92
N VAL A 54 -3.86 -3.59 -10.36
CA VAL A 54 -4.00 -5.01 -9.96
C VAL A 54 -3.81 -5.96 -11.15
N ASN A 55 -4.38 -5.61 -12.31
CA ASN A 55 -4.20 -6.39 -13.54
C ASN A 55 -2.75 -6.33 -14.04
N THR A 56 -2.11 -5.18 -13.94
CA THR A 56 -0.69 -5.01 -14.29
C THR A 56 0.20 -5.90 -13.42
N ILE A 57 -0.04 -5.91 -12.12
CA ILE A 57 0.70 -6.77 -11.18
C ILE A 57 0.48 -8.25 -11.51
N GLU A 58 -0.76 -8.64 -11.76
CA GLU A 58 -1.07 -10.00 -12.17
C GLU A 58 -0.35 -10.40 -13.47
N GLY A 59 -0.24 -9.48 -14.42
CA GLY A 59 0.52 -9.67 -15.66
C GLY A 59 2.01 -9.96 -15.44
N TYR A 60 2.58 -9.51 -14.34
CA TYR A 60 3.98 -9.78 -13.95
C TYR A 60 4.16 -11.08 -13.16
N ARG A 61 3.10 -11.70 -12.68
CA ARG A 61 3.17 -12.91 -11.84
C ARG A 61 4.02 -14.00 -12.49
N LYS A 62 3.70 -14.40 -13.70
CA LYS A 62 4.41 -15.45 -14.41
C LYS A 62 5.80 -15.02 -14.89
N PRO A 63 5.97 -13.88 -15.60
CA PRO A 63 7.29 -13.45 -16.08
C PRO A 63 8.34 -13.26 -14.99
N LEU A 64 7.94 -12.78 -13.82
CA LEU A 64 8.89 -12.53 -12.73
C LEU A 64 9.11 -13.72 -11.80
N ARG A 65 8.28 -14.77 -11.89
CA ARG A 65 8.44 -15.97 -11.05
C ARG A 65 9.80 -16.64 -11.25
N ASP A 66 10.20 -16.83 -12.50
CA ASP A 66 11.46 -17.48 -12.82
C ASP A 66 12.65 -16.61 -12.37
N SER A 67 12.56 -15.30 -12.56
CA SER A 67 13.57 -14.35 -12.07
C SER A 67 13.66 -14.35 -10.56
N PHE A 68 12.54 -14.40 -9.86
CA PHE A 68 12.48 -14.49 -8.40
C PHE A 68 13.08 -15.82 -7.90
N ALA A 69 12.77 -16.94 -8.58
CA ALA A 69 13.33 -18.23 -8.22
C ALA A 69 14.85 -18.28 -8.39
N GLU A 70 15.37 -17.66 -9.46
CA GLU A 70 16.81 -17.57 -9.70
C GLU A 70 17.50 -16.62 -8.71
N ASP A 71 16.89 -15.48 -8.41
CA ASP A 71 17.39 -14.57 -7.38
C ASP A 71 17.46 -15.27 -6.01
N SER A 72 16.40 -15.99 -5.64
CA SER A 72 16.35 -16.77 -4.40
C SER A 72 17.35 -17.91 -4.36
N ARG A 73 17.73 -18.45 -5.52
CA ARG A 73 18.79 -19.47 -5.63
C ARG A 73 20.18 -18.88 -5.40
N MET A 74 20.45 -17.70 -5.96
CA MET A 74 21.73 -17.00 -5.82
C MET A 74 21.88 -16.34 -4.44
N TRP A 75 20.79 -15.78 -3.96
CA TRP A 75 20.70 -15.07 -2.69
C TRP A 75 19.55 -15.70 -1.88
N PRO A 76 19.81 -16.81 -1.17
CA PRO A 76 18.75 -17.51 -0.44
C PRO A 76 18.08 -16.57 0.58
N THR A 77 17.05 -15.87 0.10
CA THR A 77 16.13 -15.16 0.96
C THR A 77 15.25 -16.23 1.61
N THR A 78 15.70 -16.74 2.70
CA THR A 78 14.95 -17.78 3.42
C THR A 78 13.65 -17.18 3.97
N LYS A 79 12.68 -18.06 4.25
CA LYS A 79 11.49 -17.67 5.05
C LYS A 79 11.89 -16.89 6.30
N VAL A 80 13.09 -17.12 6.82
CA VAL A 80 13.71 -16.43 7.96
C VAL A 80 14.01 -14.98 7.62
N ASP A 81 14.44 -14.64 6.39
CA ASP A 81 14.75 -13.24 6.03
C ASP A 81 13.47 -12.44 5.77
N ILE A 82 12.45 -13.06 5.17
CA ILE A 82 11.12 -12.46 5.08
C ILE A 82 10.53 -12.26 6.48
N GLN A 83 10.74 -13.22 7.39
CA GLN A 83 10.33 -13.14 8.79
C GLN A 83 11.23 -12.24 9.63
N ALA A 84 12.52 -12.15 9.34
CA ALA A 84 13.45 -11.24 10.01
C ALA A 84 13.19 -9.77 9.64
N HIS A 85 12.78 -9.50 8.40
CA HIS A 85 12.23 -8.20 8.03
C HIS A 85 10.93 -7.89 8.76
N LYS A 86 10.12 -8.91 9.11
CA LYS A 86 8.95 -8.75 9.98
C LYS A 86 9.36 -8.36 11.41
N SER A 87 10.42 -8.95 11.96
CA SER A 87 10.85 -8.72 13.35
C SER A 87 11.71 -7.46 13.54
N GLY A 88 12.31 -6.94 12.48
CA GLY A 88 13.12 -5.71 12.51
C GLY A 88 12.32 -4.42 12.36
N PHE A 89 11.08 -4.53 11.90
CA PHE A 89 10.11 -3.46 11.86
C PHE A 89 8.90 -3.90 12.69
N ASP A 90 8.83 -3.46 13.92
CA ASP A 90 7.75 -3.76 14.88
C ASP A 90 6.33 -3.46 14.33
N ASP A 91 6.24 -2.76 13.23
CA ASP A 91 5.00 -2.37 12.55
C ASP A 91 4.63 -3.25 11.35
N TRP A 92 5.40 -4.30 11.05
CA TRP A 92 5.09 -5.14 9.90
C TRP A 92 4.28 -6.38 10.32
N SER A 93 2.99 -6.21 10.47
CA SER A 93 2.03 -7.31 10.53
C SER A 93 1.95 -7.99 9.15
N GLY A 94 3.07 -8.53 8.70
CA GLY A 94 3.09 -9.34 7.51
C GLY A 94 2.21 -10.56 7.75
N ASP A 95 1.42 -10.96 6.77
CA ASP A 95 0.67 -12.20 6.84
C ASP A 95 1.68 -13.35 7.07
N GLU A 96 1.48 -14.08 8.15
CA GLU A 96 2.33 -15.24 8.51
C GLU A 96 2.30 -16.33 7.42
N ASN A 97 1.36 -16.23 6.49
CA ASN A 97 1.13 -17.18 5.42
C ASN A 97 1.86 -16.86 4.11
N ILE A 98 2.68 -15.81 4.04
CA ILE A 98 3.48 -15.54 2.84
C ILE A 98 4.66 -16.52 2.80
N ASN A 99 4.58 -17.48 1.90
CA ASN A 99 5.55 -18.56 1.78
C ASN A 99 6.32 -18.54 0.46
N ASP A 100 5.72 -18.01 -0.59
CA ASP A 100 6.29 -18.03 -1.93
C ASP A 100 5.94 -16.74 -2.72
N TRP A 101 6.33 -16.73 -3.99
CA TRP A 101 6.08 -15.62 -4.91
C TRP A 101 4.59 -15.37 -5.14
N ASP A 102 3.79 -16.42 -5.26
CA ASP A 102 2.35 -16.29 -5.51
C ASP A 102 1.63 -15.69 -4.31
N ASP A 103 1.96 -16.18 -3.10
CA ASP A 103 1.46 -15.62 -1.84
C ASP A 103 1.83 -14.12 -1.71
N LEU A 104 3.06 -13.75 -2.07
CA LEU A 104 3.51 -12.35 -2.03
C LEU A 104 2.68 -11.46 -2.96
N ILE A 105 2.43 -11.90 -4.19
CA ILE A 105 1.61 -11.17 -5.16
C ILE A 105 0.16 -11.06 -4.68
N ASP A 106 -0.42 -12.14 -4.16
CA ASP A 106 -1.80 -12.15 -3.67
C ASP A 106 -1.96 -11.24 -2.44
N ASN A 107 -1.02 -11.28 -1.52
CA ASN A 107 -1.00 -10.36 -0.37
C ASN A 107 -0.87 -8.90 -0.83
N PHE A 108 0.03 -8.61 -1.76
CA PHE A 108 0.18 -7.26 -2.30
C PHE A 108 -1.11 -6.75 -2.93
N LYS A 109 -1.80 -7.57 -3.74
CA LYS A 109 -3.08 -7.22 -4.35
C LYS A 109 -4.14 -6.91 -3.29
N THR A 110 -4.26 -7.79 -2.29
CA THR A 110 -5.22 -7.63 -1.19
C THR A 110 -5.01 -6.31 -0.44
N VAL A 111 -3.76 -6.01 -0.06
CA VAL A 111 -3.42 -4.77 0.64
C VAL A 111 -3.65 -3.54 -0.24
N TYR A 112 -3.26 -3.63 -1.52
CA TYR A 112 -3.45 -2.54 -2.47
C TYR A 112 -4.93 -2.21 -2.68
N GLU A 113 -5.76 -3.22 -2.92
CA GLU A 113 -7.21 -3.06 -3.12
C GLU A 113 -7.89 -2.49 -1.88
N ALA A 114 -7.55 -3.01 -0.69
CA ALA A 114 -8.08 -2.49 0.57
C ALA A 114 -7.69 -1.02 0.78
N ARG A 115 -6.43 -0.65 0.51
CA ARG A 115 -5.98 0.73 0.62
C ARG A 115 -6.65 1.63 -0.41
N LEU A 116 -6.79 1.17 -1.65
CA LEU A 116 -7.45 1.92 -2.72
C LEU A 116 -8.93 2.18 -2.38
N ALA A 117 -9.63 1.17 -1.86
CA ALA A 117 -11.01 1.29 -1.42
C ALA A 117 -11.15 2.28 -0.24
N GLY A 118 -10.27 2.20 0.76
CA GLY A 118 -10.22 3.13 1.88
C GLY A 118 -10.00 4.58 1.42
N MET A 119 -9.03 4.80 0.53
CA MET A 119 -8.77 6.12 -0.05
C MET A 119 -9.95 6.65 -0.86
N ASN A 120 -10.61 5.78 -1.63
CA ASN A 120 -11.81 6.16 -2.35
C ASN A 120 -12.92 6.62 -1.41
N THR A 121 -13.15 5.90 -0.34
CA THR A 121 -14.14 6.26 0.70
C THR A 121 -13.82 7.63 1.32
N LEU A 122 -12.57 7.86 1.72
CA LEU A 122 -12.14 9.14 2.30
C LEU A 122 -12.40 10.32 1.37
N ILE A 123 -12.00 10.18 0.11
CA ILE A 123 -12.08 11.28 -0.87
C ILE A 123 -13.52 11.53 -1.29
N THR A 124 -14.29 10.49 -1.57
CA THR A 124 -15.69 10.62 -2.05
C THR A 124 -16.62 11.11 -0.94
N SER A 125 -16.43 10.68 0.31
CA SER A 125 -17.17 11.19 1.46
C SER A 125 -16.75 12.61 1.86
N GLY A 126 -15.62 13.11 1.36
CA GLY A 126 -15.08 14.41 1.75
C GLY A 126 -14.47 14.45 3.15
N ARG A 127 -14.10 13.30 3.70
CA ARG A 127 -13.44 13.17 5.00
C ARG A 127 -11.94 13.49 4.88
N PHE A 128 -11.61 14.77 4.88
CA PHE A 128 -10.24 15.28 4.77
C PHE A 128 -9.61 15.65 6.12
N THR A 129 -10.41 15.83 7.15
CA THR A 129 -9.97 16.13 8.52
C THR A 129 -10.52 15.08 9.48
N GLU A 130 -9.81 14.89 10.60
CA GLU A 130 -10.23 14.01 11.71
C GLU A 130 -11.63 14.40 12.23
#